data_addeb8f470710cf3b60bad8f4bedf884
#
_entry.id   addeb8f470710cf3b60bad8f4bedf884
#
_cell.length_a   1.000
_cell.length_b   1.000
_cell.length_c   1.000
_cell.angle_alpha   90.00
_cell.angle_beta   90.00
_cell.angle_gamma   90.00
#
_symmetry.space_group_name_H-M   'P 1'
#
loop_
_entity.id
_entity.type
_entity.pdbx_description
1 polymer ?
#
loop_
_entity_poly.entity_id
_entity_poly.type
_entity_poly.pdbx_seq_one_letter_code
_entity_poly.pdbx_strand_id
1 'polypeptide(L)'
;TMGDGNAEYALRITGDGVDYSDADANVKLTTEQPTAGVYTLTGGHIVSLASSSPLRVGEAPGYDDARGFVFSSSGGAVLRADGVVECLKSDGASCGVMFSGESMRSITEGLDGEVWAVSENGRELHVSDGGKETDLKLDWLGAADSIVALAVSPEGCRLALAVEGEDTNGVMMTGVARNGDKTLSGLSKAATQVSVLRHVTMLTFYNDLNLVYATTPPEGNSEQQEAWRQMAPGPANAQRLPNGTITSMASGQISLSRRLAIVDDLGIVRSVSGSLDGSWTIADSQVTALGAQ
;
A
#
# COMPACT_ATOMS: atom_id res chain seq x y z
N THR A 1 -19.53 11.16 26.19
CA THR A 1 -19.77 10.45 27.44
C THR A 1 -20.12 9.01 27.08
N MET A 2 -19.32 8.05 27.54
CA MET A 2 -19.67 6.64 27.40
C MET A 2 -20.71 6.31 28.46
N GLY A 3 -21.89 5.92 28.05
CA GLY A 3 -22.90 5.31 28.91
C GLY A 3 -22.83 3.80 28.82
N ASP A 4 -23.27 3.14 29.82
CA ASP A 4 -23.33 1.70 30.02
C ASP A 4 -24.31 1.06 29.02
N GLY A 5 -23.82 0.42 28.00
CA GLY A 5 -24.57 -0.50 27.16
C GLY A 5 -25.56 0.09 26.14
N ASN A 6 -26.03 1.30 26.32
CA ASN A 6 -26.83 2.09 25.37
C ASN A 6 -26.21 3.50 25.23
N ALA A 7 -24.94 3.54 24.87
CA ALA A 7 -24.25 4.81 24.74
C ALA A 7 -24.80 5.56 23.53
N GLU A 8 -25.44 6.70 23.78
CA GLU A 8 -25.67 7.71 22.79
C GLU A 8 -24.35 8.45 22.55
N TYR A 9 -23.81 8.35 21.37
CA TYR A 9 -22.63 9.09 20.95
C TYR A 9 -23.09 10.33 20.23
N ALA A 10 -22.82 11.52 20.79
CA ALA A 10 -22.89 12.76 20.04
C ALA A 10 -21.61 12.86 19.19
N LEU A 11 -21.64 12.45 17.97
CA LEU A 11 -20.57 12.65 17.00
C LEU A 11 -20.83 13.95 16.25
N ARG A 12 -20.00 14.96 16.49
CA ARG A 12 -20.01 16.16 15.68
C ARG A 12 -19.16 15.89 14.44
N ILE A 13 -19.80 15.60 13.32
CA ILE A 13 -19.14 15.55 12.03
C ILE A 13 -19.04 16.99 11.53
N THR A 14 -17.85 17.57 11.57
CA THR A 14 -17.56 18.86 10.97
C THR A 14 -17.10 18.62 9.53
N GLY A 15 -18.03 18.69 8.61
CA GLY A 15 -17.83 18.59 7.16
C GLY A 15 -19.19 18.68 6.50
N ASP A 16 -19.35 19.56 5.54
CA ASP A 16 -20.54 19.73 4.68
C ASP A 16 -21.87 20.12 5.32
N GLY A 17 -21.86 20.77 6.47
CA GLY A 17 -23.04 21.46 7.02
C GLY A 17 -24.18 20.53 7.47
N VAL A 18 -23.91 19.26 7.73
CA VAL A 18 -24.90 18.35 8.32
C VAL A 18 -24.78 18.44 9.84
N ASP A 19 -25.79 19.02 10.48
CA ASP A 19 -25.90 19.06 11.92
C ASP A 19 -26.69 17.84 12.41
N TYR A 20 -25.99 16.88 13.02
CA TYR A 20 -26.59 15.68 13.61
C TYR A 20 -26.93 15.91 15.11
N SER A 21 -27.33 17.10 15.47
CA SER A 21 -27.79 17.40 16.84
C SER A 21 -29.19 16.88 17.14
N ASP A 22 -29.85 16.24 16.17
CA ASP A 22 -31.19 15.71 16.34
C ASP A 22 -31.12 14.34 17.06
N ALA A 23 -31.59 14.32 18.30
CA ALA A 23 -31.54 13.15 19.19
C ALA A 23 -32.38 11.93 18.69
N ASP A 24 -33.19 12.14 17.64
CA ASP A 24 -34.00 11.08 17.03
C ASP A 24 -33.33 10.39 15.82
N ALA A 25 -32.14 10.85 15.42
CA ALA A 25 -31.38 10.17 14.37
C ALA A 25 -30.69 8.91 14.95
N ASN A 26 -31.26 7.75 14.70
CA ASN A 26 -30.57 6.46 14.89
C ASN A 26 -29.40 6.36 13.90
N VAL A 27 -28.32 7.09 14.17
CA VAL A 27 -27.08 6.98 13.43
C VAL A 27 -26.44 5.68 13.90
N LYS A 28 -26.58 4.62 13.11
CA LYS A 28 -25.82 3.42 13.27
C LYS A 28 -24.38 3.74 12.87
N LEU A 29 -23.55 4.12 13.86
CA LEU A 29 -22.11 4.23 13.65
C LEU A 29 -21.61 2.81 13.32
N THR A 30 -21.48 2.50 12.06
CA THR A 30 -20.62 1.42 11.65
C THR A 30 -19.19 1.90 11.90
N THR A 31 -18.62 1.44 13.00
CA THR A 31 -17.19 1.65 13.32
C THR A 31 -16.27 0.87 12.37
N GLU A 32 -16.82 0.15 11.44
CA GLU A 32 -16.12 -0.50 10.36
C GLU A 32 -15.96 0.50 9.22
N GLN A 33 -14.86 1.25 9.24
CA GLN A 33 -14.25 1.60 7.96
C GLN A 33 -14.03 0.27 7.25
N PRO A 34 -14.47 0.10 6.01
CA PRO A 34 -14.17 -1.10 5.25
C PRO A 34 -12.64 -1.22 5.24
N THR A 35 -12.12 -2.12 6.05
CA THR A 35 -10.69 -2.37 6.09
C THR A 35 -10.39 -3.05 4.78
N ALA A 36 -9.63 -2.40 3.95
CA ALA A 36 -9.23 -2.91 2.66
C ALA A 36 -8.68 -4.32 2.80
N GLY A 37 -9.19 -5.22 1.99
CA GLY A 37 -8.79 -6.62 1.98
C GLY A 37 -7.38 -6.79 1.42
N VAL A 38 -6.67 -7.83 1.86
CA VAL A 38 -5.44 -8.28 1.20
C VAL A 38 -5.81 -9.30 0.15
N TYR A 39 -5.21 -9.16 -1.02
CA TYR A 39 -5.38 -10.06 -2.15
C TYR A 39 -4.04 -10.68 -2.53
N THR A 40 -4.06 -11.91 -3.04
CA THR A 40 -2.89 -12.58 -3.60
C THR A 40 -3.08 -12.81 -5.07
N LEU A 41 -1.98 -12.68 -5.83
CA LEU A 41 -1.87 -13.16 -7.19
C LEU A 41 -1.10 -14.48 -7.15
N THR A 42 -1.73 -15.57 -7.56
CA THR A 42 -1.17 -16.91 -7.45
C THR A 42 -1.68 -17.83 -8.55
N GLY A 43 -0.78 -18.46 -9.32
CA GLY A 43 -1.12 -19.46 -10.33
C GLY A 43 -2.17 -18.99 -11.34
N GLY A 44 -2.13 -17.73 -11.75
CA GLY A 44 -3.11 -17.15 -12.67
C GLY A 44 -4.46 -16.80 -12.04
N HIS A 45 -4.54 -16.73 -10.71
CA HIS A 45 -5.78 -16.41 -9.98
C HIS A 45 -5.57 -15.27 -9.00
N ILE A 46 -6.64 -14.51 -8.74
CA ILE A 46 -6.71 -13.54 -7.66
C ILE A 46 -7.53 -14.13 -6.52
N VAL A 47 -6.94 -14.15 -5.32
CA VAL A 47 -7.55 -14.70 -4.13
C VAL A 47 -7.63 -13.64 -3.05
N SER A 48 -8.83 -13.40 -2.52
CA SER A 48 -9.05 -12.53 -1.37
C SER A 48 -8.76 -13.28 -0.07
N LEU A 49 -8.01 -12.64 0.83
CA LEU A 49 -7.70 -13.15 2.16
C LEU A 49 -8.56 -12.49 3.25
N ALA A 50 -9.48 -11.62 2.90
CA ALA A 50 -10.29 -10.84 3.84
C ALA A 50 -11.31 -11.70 4.62
N SER A 51 -11.75 -12.82 4.07
CA SER A 51 -12.67 -13.76 4.73
C SER A 51 -11.92 -14.78 5.60
N SER A 52 -12.66 -15.51 6.43
CA SER A 52 -12.12 -16.60 7.27
C SER A 52 -11.51 -17.76 6.46
N SER A 53 -11.85 -17.85 5.19
CA SER A 53 -11.24 -18.77 4.21
C SER A 53 -10.86 -17.98 2.96
N PRO A 54 -9.70 -18.27 2.36
CA PRO A 54 -9.30 -17.65 1.09
C PRO A 54 -10.38 -17.86 0.03
N LEU A 55 -10.76 -16.79 -0.67
CA LEU A 55 -11.81 -16.80 -1.68
C LEU A 55 -11.24 -16.36 -3.02
N ARG A 56 -11.32 -17.24 -4.03
CA ARG A 56 -10.99 -16.88 -5.41
C ARG A 56 -12.00 -15.86 -5.94
N VAL A 57 -11.53 -14.72 -6.36
CA VAL A 57 -12.35 -13.60 -6.81
C VAL A 57 -12.15 -13.27 -8.28
N GLY A 58 -11.06 -13.72 -8.91
CA GLY A 58 -10.76 -13.43 -10.31
C GLY A 58 -9.77 -14.37 -10.96
N GLU A 59 -9.71 -14.26 -12.28
CA GLU A 59 -8.76 -14.96 -13.17
C GLU A 59 -7.79 -13.93 -13.73
N ALA A 60 -6.52 -14.16 -13.54
CA ALA A 60 -5.45 -13.27 -14.02
C ALA A 60 -4.29 -14.12 -14.58
N PRO A 61 -4.51 -14.85 -15.68
CA PRO A 61 -3.48 -15.70 -16.27
C PRO A 61 -2.37 -14.87 -16.91
N GLY A 62 -1.13 -15.37 -16.85
CA GLY A 62 0.01 -14.77 -17.53
C GLY A 62 0.73 -13.67 -16.76
N TYR A 63 0.50 -13.57 -15.45
CA TYR A 63 1.20 -12.63 -14.57
C TYR A 63 2.13 -13.31 -13.55
N ASP A 64 2.70 -14.45 -13.93
CA ASP A 64 3.62 -15.21 -13.07
C ASP A 64 4.94 -14.46 -12.82
N ASP A 65 5.25 -13.46 -13.65
CA ASP A 65 6.42 -12.60 -13.56
C ASP A 65 6.12 -11.21 -12.93
N ALA A 66 4.96 -11.04 -12.30
CA ALA A 66 4.56 -9.77 -11.72
C ALA A 66 5.54 -9.31 -10.63
N ARG A 67 6.00 -8.04 -10.75
CA ARG A 67 6.84 -7.36 -9.75
C ARG A 67 6.03 -6.55 -8.74
N GLY A 68 4.78 -6.24 -9.06
CA GLY A 68 3.88 -5.49 -8.22
C GLY A 68 2.42 -5.80 -8.53
N PHE A 69 1.58 -5.69 -7.52
CA PHE A 69 0.17 -5.98 -7.64
C PHE A 69 -0.61 -5.10 -6.67
N VAL A 70 -1.65 -4.47 -7.16
CA VAL A 70 -2.64 -3.73 -6.37
C VAL A 70 -4.03 -4.19 -6.80
N PHE A 71 -4.91 -4.46 -5.85
CA PHE A 71 -6.22 -4.98 -6.17
C PHE A 71 -7.25 -4.72 -5.08
N SER A 72 -8.46 -4.41 -5.52
CA SER A 72 -9.62 -4.16 -4.68
C SER A 72 -10.88 -4.80 -5.27
N SER A 73 -12.01 -4.62 -4.62
CA SER A 73 -13.30 -5.06 -5.15
C SER A 73 -13.71 -4.35 -6.45
N SER A 74 -13.11 -3.20 -6.75
CA SER A 74 -13.35 -2.45 -8.00
C SER A 74 -12.41 -2.82 -9.14
N GLY A 75 -11.37 -3.62 -8.87
CA GLY A 75 -10.31 -3.96 -9.80
C GLY A 75 -8.93 -3.52 -9.28
N GLY A 76 -7.96 -3.36 -10.16
CA GLY A 76 -6.60 -2.99 -9.75
C GLY A 76 -5.62 -2.89 -10.88
N ALA A 77 -4.35 -3.21 -10.60
CA ALA A 77 -3.28 -3.22 -11.59
C ALA A 77 -2.19 -4.24 -11.27
N VAL A 78 -1.49 -4.67 -12.30
CA VAL A 78 -0.30 -5.53 -12.22
C VAL A 78 0.87 -4.80 -12.87
N LEU A 79 1.99 -4.75 -12.17
CA LEU A 79 3.29 -4.34 -12.72
C LEU A 79 4.05 -5.59 -13.16
N ARG A 80 4.30 -5.71 -14.44
CA ARG A 80 5.03 -6.83 -15.06
C ARG A 80 6.55 -6.65 -14.94
N ALA A 81 7.29 -7.71 -15.20
CA ALA A 81 8.75 -7.71 -15.18
C ALA A 81 9.37 -6.71 -16.18
N ASP A 82 8.72 -6.45 -17.30
CA ASP A 82 9.13 -5.50 -18.33
C ASP A 82 8.81 -4.02 -18.00
N GLY A 83 8.21 -3.77 -16.82
CA GLY A 83 7.83 -2.44 -16.36
C GLY A 83 6.46 -1.96 -16.87
N VAL A 84 5.76 -2.76 -17.65
CA VAL A 84 4.40 -2.43 -18.10
C VAL A 84 3.42 -2.62 -16.95
N VAL A 85 2.55 -1.63 -16.74
CA VAL A 85 1.43 -1.71 -15.80
C VAL A 85 0.17 -2.00 -16.58
N GLU A 86 -0.49 -3.09 -16.24
CA GLU A 86 -1.78 -3.46 -16.81
C GLU A 86 -2.91 -3.25 -15.80
N CYS A 87 -3.97 -2.62 -16.25
CA CYS A 87 -5.22 -2.46 -15.52
C CYS A 87 -5.94 -3.81 -15.43
N LEU A 88 -6.53 -4.11 -14.27
CA LEU A 88 -7.37 -5.27 -14.03
C LEU A 88 -8.78 -4.84 -13.62
N LYS A 89 -9.78 -5.51 -14.19
CA LYS A 89 -11.17 -5.42 -13.72
C LYS A 89 -11.36 -6.20 -12.42
N SER A 90 -12.52 -6.04 -11.79
CA SER A 90 -12.88 -6.75 -10.55
C SER A 90 -12.88 -8.28 -10.65
N ASP A 91 -13.00 -8.83 -11.86
CA ASP A 91 -12.91 -10.26 -12.16
C ASP A 91 -11.49 -10.73 -12.53
N GLY A 92 -10.51 -9.82 -12.51
CA GLY A 92 -9.12 -10.06 -12.87
C GLY A 92 -8.81 -9.93 -14.37
N ALA A 93 -9.82 -9.75 -15.22
CA ALA A 93 -9.58 -9.57 -16.65
C ALA A 93 -8.84 -8.24 -16.93
N SER A 94 -7.88 -8.27 -17.86
CA SER A 94 -7.17 -7.05 -18.28
C SER A 94 -8.14 -6.03 -18.89
N CYS A 95 -7.96 -4.77 -18.55
CA CYS A 95 -8.66 -3.63 -19.16
C CYS A 95 -7.72 -2.75 -20.02
N GLY A 96 -6.49 -3.18 -20.22
CA GLY A 96 -5.51 -2.51 -21.06
C GLY A 96 -4.29 -2.02 -20.28
N VAL A 97 -3.38 -1.35 -20.98
CA VAL A 97 -2.15 -0.79 -20.40
C VAL A 97 -2.46 0.55 -19.75
N MET A 98 -1.96 0.72 -18.52
CA MET A 98 -1.90 2.00 -17.83
C MET A 98 -0.52 2.65 -18.08
N PHE A 99 -0.43 3.96 -17.97
CA PHE A 99 0.81 4.70 -18.14
C PHE A 99 1.52 4.39 -19.47
N SER A 100 0.79 4.59 -20.56
CA SER A 100 1.23 4.21 -21.90
C SER A 100 2.49 4.97 -22.32
N GLY A 101 3.49 4.22 -22.78
CA GLY A 101 4.75 4.76 -23.30
C GLY A 101 5.88 4.84 -22.28
N GLU A 102 5.66 4.47 -21.03
CA GLU A 102 6.69 4.47 -19.99
C GLU A 102 6.72 3.15 -19.23
N SER A 103 7.94 2.75 -18.82
CA SER A 103 8.13 1.61 -17.92
C SER A 103 8.15 2.08 -16.47
N MET A 104 7.51 1.32 -15.60
CA MET A 104 7.41 1.59 -14.17
C MET A 104 8.25 0.59 -13.37
N ARG A 105 8.80 1.05 -12.25
CA ARG A 105 9.57 0.19 -11.33
C ARG A 105 8.78 -0.24 -10.10
N SER A 106 7.80 0.54 -9.69
CA SER A 106 7.00 0.27 -8.48
C SER A 106 5.59 0.83 -8.65
N ILE A 107 4.61 0.15 -8.08
CA ILE A 107 3.22 0.60 -7.99
C ILE A 107 2.70 0.46 -6.57
N THR A 108 1.72 1.28 -6.23
CA THR A 108 0.93 1.16 -5.00
C THR A 108 -0.49 1.63 -5.25
N GLU A 109 -1.40 1.20 -4.40
CA GLU A 109 -2.76 1.71 -4.40
C GLU A 109 -2.85 3.01 -3.61
N GLY A 110 -3.71 3.92 -4.08
CA GLY A 110 -4.08 5.15 -3.41
C GLY A 110 -5.53 5.14 -2.95
N LEU A 111 -6.07 6.32 -2.71
CA LEU A 111 -7.45 6.48 -2.25
C LEU A 111 -8.44 6.09 -3.37
N ASP A 112 -9.52 5.39 -2.98
CA ASP A 112 -10.67 5.07 -3.85
C ASP A 112 -10.28 4.34 -5.17
N GLY A 113 -9.19 3.53 -5.15
CA GLY A 113 -8.75 2.72 -6.29
C GLY A 113 -7.79 3.45 -7.24
N GLU A 114 -7.24 4.59 -6.85
CA GLU A 114 -6.12 5.19 -7.57
C GLU A 114 -4.95 4.21 -7.66
N VAL A 115 -4.25 4.20 -8.78
CA VAL A 115 -2.98 3.49 -8.93
C VAL A 115 -1.86 4.51 -9.06
N TRP A 116 -0.92 4.45 -8.15
CA TRP A 116 0.28 5.29 -8.14
C TRP A 116 1.47 4.48 -8.63
N ALA A 117 2.31 5.07 -9.45
CA ALA A 117 3.48 4.43 -10.03
C ALA A 117 4.71 5.34 -9.97
N VAL A 118 5.88 4.72 -9.94
CA VAL A 118 7.18 5.38 -10.12
C VAL A 118 7.75 4.93 -11.45
N SER A 119 8.20 5.90 -12.27
CA SER A 119 8.91 5.62 -13.53
C SER A 119 10.17 4.75 -13.29
N GLU A 120 10.60 4.00 -14.30
CA GLU A 120 11.76 3.10 -14.19
C GLU A 120 13.05 3.85 -13.78
N ASN A 121 13.20 5.10 -14.19
CA ASN A 121 14.32 5.95 -13.79
C ASN A 121 14.21 6.47 -12.34
N GLY A 122 13.06 6.26 -11.66
CA GLY A 122 12.82 6.69 -10.29
C GLY A 122 12.62 8.19 -10.09
N ARG A 123 12.30 8.94 -11.13
CA ARG A 123 12.29 10.43 -11.06
C ARG A 123 10.91 11.04 -11.14
N GLU A 124 9.95 10.32 -11.66
CA GLU A 124 8.62 10.80 -11.92
C GLU A 124 7.59 9.88 -11.24
N LEU A 125 6.53 10.50 -10.77
CA LEU A 125 5.38 9.82 -10.21
C LEU A 125 4.21 9.97 -11.18
N HIS A 126 3.52 8.88 -11.39
CA HIS A 126 2.32 8.81 -12.21
C HIS A 126 1.15 8.32 -11.37
N VAL A 127 -0.01 8.90 -11.58
CA VAL A 127 -1.24 8.50 -10.89
C VAL A 127 -2.32 8.28 -11.93
N SER A 128 -2.96 7.13 -11.89
CA SER A 128 -4.17 6.84 -12.65
C SER A 128 -5.38 6.79 -11.71
N ASP A 129 -6.36 7.62 -11.97
CA ASP A 129 -7.64 7.71 -11.25
C ASP A 129 -8.78 7.59 -12.25
N GLY A 130 -9.52 6.47 -12.20
CA GLY A 130 -10.62 6.21 -13.12
C GLY A 130 -10.23 6.27 -14.61
N GLY A 131 -8.98 5.98 -14.95
CA GLY A 131 -8.42 6.04 -16.30
C GLY A 131 -7.90 7.44 -16.70
N LYS A 132 -7.93 8.42 -15.81
CA LYS A 132 -7.27 9.71 -15.99
C LYS A 132 -5.86 9.63 -15.41
N GLU A 133 -4.86 9.84 -16.24
CA GLU A 133 -3.46 9.89 -15.84
C GLU A 133 -3.03 11.31 -15.46
N THR A 134 -2.19 11.40 -14.43
CA THR A 134 -1.62 12.66 -13.94
C THR A 134 -0.16 12.43 -13.56
N ASP A 135 0.72 13.26 -14.12
CA ASP A 135 2.15 13.23 -13.80
C ASP A 135 2.43 14.20 -12.65
N LEU A 136 3.21 13.74 -11.68
CA LEU A 136 3.57 14.52 -10.50
C LEU A 136 5.08 14.66 -10.41
N LYS A 137 5.54 15.86 -10.12
CA LYS A 137 6.96 16.17 -9.88
C LYS A 137 7.21 16.44 -8.41
N LEU A 138 8.39 16.04 -7.97
CA LEU A 138 8.88 16.26 -6.62
C LEU A 138 9.96 17.33 -6.65
N ASP A 139 9.60 18.57 -6.30
CA ASP A 139 10.51 19.72 -6.34
C ASP A 139 11.72 19.57 -5.40
N TRP A 140 11.59 18.71 -4.39
CA TRP A 140 12.64 18.46 -3.39
C TRP A 140 13.57 17.28 -3.73
N LEU A 141 13.26 16.48 -4.76
CA LEU A 141 14.08 15.34 -5.17
C LEU A 141 15.33 15.82 -5.89
N GLY A 142 16.50 15.52 -5.34
CA GLY A 142 17.79 15.90 -5.89
C GLY A 142 18.07 15.29 -7.27
N ALA A 143 18.96 15.91 -8.05
CA ALA A 143 19.25 15.46 -9.41
C ALA A 143 19.92 14.06 -9.46
N ALA A 144 20.60 13.66 -8.40
CA ALA A 144 21.24 12.35 -8.27
C ALA A 144 20.40 11.33 -7.50
N ASP A 145 19.21 11.73 -7.02
CA ASP A 145 18.33 10.86 -6.21
C ASP A 145 17.32 10.12 -7.08
N SER A 146 16.92 8.95 -6.66
CA SER A 146 15.88 8.13 -7.30
C SER A 146 14.92 7.52 -6.27
N ILE A 147 13.65 7.47 -6.62
CA ILE A 147 12.62 6.77 -5.85
C ILE A 147 12.70 5.30 -6.20
N VAL A 148 12.75 4.42 -5.20
CA VAL A 148 12.82 2.96 -5.37
C VAL A 148 11.48 2.29 -5.08
N ALA A 149 10.73 2.81 -4.12
CA ALA A 149 9.42 2.30 -3.74
C ALA A 149 8.53 3.42 -3.20
N LEU A 150 7.22 3.19 -3.22
CA LEU A 150 6.24 4.15 -2.73
C LEU A 150 5.10 3.45 -1.99
N ALA A 151 4.44 4.20 -1.10
CA ALA A 151 3.19 3.80 -0.47
C ALA A 151 2.32 5.03 -0.18
N VAL A 152 1.03 4.92 -0.39
CA VAL A 152 0.02 5.94 -0.04
C VAL A 152 -0.72 5.49 1.21
N SER A 153 -0.99 6.41 2.13
CA SER A 153 -1.77 6.09 3.33
C SER A 153 -3.23 5.78 2.99
N PRO A 154 -3.92 4.95 3.78
CA PRO A 154 -5.32 4.60 3.52
C PRO A 154 -6.26 5.79 3.38
N GLU A 155 -6.06 6.87 4.15
CA GLU A 155 -6.82 8.12 3.97
C GLU A 155 -6.42 8.93 2.72
N GLY A 156 -5.37 8.52 2.01
CA GLY A 156 -4.91 9.16 0.78
C GLY A 156 -4.22 10.51 0.95
N CYS A 157 -3.88 10.92 2.18
CA CYS A 157 -3.29 12.23 2.46
C CYS A 157 -1.78 12.23 2.66
N ARG A 158 -1.14 11.07 2.68
CA ARG A 158 0.31 10.91 2.87
C ARG A 158 0.89 10.00 1.82
N LEU A 159 2.05 10.37 1.33
CA LEU A 159 2.87 9.58 0.43
C LEU A 159 4.22 9.34 1.07
N ALA A 160 4.57 8.08 1.26
CA ALA A 160 5.90 7.65 1.69
C ALA A 160 6.69 7.17 0.47
N LEU A 161 7.95 7.55 0.40
CA LEU A 161 8.87 7.28 -0.70
C LEU A 161 10.18 6.74 -0.14
N ALA A 162 10.61 5.59 -0.61
CA ALA A 162 11.99 5.15 -0.41
C ALA A 162 12.85 5.81 -1.48
N VAL A 163 13.88 6.54 -1.04
CA VAL A 163 14.77 7.31 -1.91
C VAL A 163 16.20 6.83 -1.74
N GLU A 164 16.89 6.65 -2.85
CA GLU A 164 18.32 6.36 -2.90
C GLU A 164 19.02 7.40 -3.76
N GLY A 165 20.11 7.96 -3.26
CA GLY A 165 20.88 8.96 -3.96
C GLY A 165 22.05 9.50 -3.16
N GLU A 166 22.68 10.56 -3.71
CA GLU A 166 23.80 11.24 -3.05
C GLU A 166 23.30 12.25 -2.01
N ASP A 167 22.22 12.98 -2.33
CA ASP A 167 21.68 14.05 -1.51
C ASP A 167 20.67 13.52 -0.50
N THR A 168 19.85 12.53 -0.89
CA THR A 168 18.78 11.98 -0.07
C THR A 168 18.84 10.46 -0.06
N ASN A 169 18.87 9.88 1.14
CA ASN A 169 18.77 8.43 1.33
C ASN A 169 17.80 8.13 2.47
N GLY A 170 16.99 7.10 2.28
CA GLY A 170 16.08 6.60 3.30
C GLY A 170 14.62 6.78 2.93
N VAL A 171 13.75 6.94 3.92
CA VAL A 171 12.32 7.09 3.71
C VAL A 171 11.92 8.54 3.91
N MET A 172 11.33 9.11 2.88
CA MET A 172 10.76 10.45 2.85
C MET A 172 9.25 10.39 2.91
N MET A 173 8.62 11.36 3.57
CA MET A 173 7.16 11.49 3.61
C MET A 173 6.76 12.88 3.16
N THR A 174 5.78 12.94 2.26
CA THR A 174 5.18 14.19 1.78
C THR A 174 3.66 14.14 1.88
N GLY A 175 3.03 15.30 1.94
CA GLY A 175 1.58 15.41 1.95
C GLY A 175 0.99 15.29 0.55
N VAL A 176 -0.13 14.62 0.44
CA VAL A 176 -0.97 14.56 -0.77
C VAL A 176 -2.12 15.54 -0.58
N ALA A 177 -2.20 16.54 -1.44
CA ALA A 177 -3.27 17.53 -1.42
C ALA A 177 -4.46 17.03 -2.25
N ARG A 178 -5.65 17.12 -1.68
CA ARG A 178 -6.90 16.71 -2.32
C ARG A 178 -7.92 17.84 -2.29
N ASN A 179 -8.78 17.86 -3.31
CA ASN A 179 -9.94 18.73 -3.36
C ASN A 179 -11.06 18.22 -2.42
N GLY A 180 -12.13 19.01 -2.24
CA GLY A 180 -13.26 18.61 -1.40
C GLY A 180 -14.01 17.36 -1.90
N ASP A 181 -13.92 17.04 -3.17
CA ASP A 181 -14.42 15.81 -3.80
C ASP A 181 -13.44 14.63 -3.74
N LYS A 182 -12.37 14.77 -2.97
CA LYS A 182 -11.25 13.83 -2.79
C LYS A 182 -10.33 13.65 -3.99
N THR A 183 -10.59 14.27 -5.13
CA THR A 183 -9.70 14.19 -6.30
C THR A 183 -8.33 14.76 -5.98
N LEU A 184 -7.29 14.18 -6.60
CA LEU A 184 -5.91 14.61 -6.44
C LEU A 184 -5.73 16.06 -6.92
N SER A 185 -5.17 16.90 -6.06
CA SER A 185 -4.83 18.30 -6.36
C SER A 185 -3.33 18.52 -6.55
N GLY A 186 -2.48 17.69 -5.93
CA GLY A 186 -1.03 17.77 -6.03
C GLY A 186 -0.31 17.22 -4.82
N LEU A 187 0.98 17.53 -4.73
CA LEU A 187 1.84 17.16 -3.62
C LEU A 187 2.33 18.38 -2.85
N SER A 188 2.65 18.20 -1.58
CA SER A 188 3.36 19.23 -0.81
C SER A 188 4.74 19.52 -1.42
N LYS A 189 5.14 20.78 -1.42
CA LYS A 189 6.44 21.23 -1.95
C LYS A 189 7.63 20.80 -1.10
N ALA A 190 7.38 20.25 0.09
CA ALA A 190 8.39 19.78 1.01
C ALA A 190 8.11 18.35 1.44
N ALA A 191 9.17 17.61 1.74
CA ALA A 191 9.11 16.30 2.36
C ALA A 191 9.85 16.30 3.69
N THR A 192 9.47 15.39 4.58
CA THR A 192 10.16 15.14 5.85
C THR A 192 10.83 13.78 5.78
N GLN A 193 12.10 13.70 6.11
CA GLN A 193 12.79 12.43 6.25
C GLN A 193 12.32 11.74 7.54
N VAL A 194 11.71 10.57 7.39
CA VAL A 194 11.19 9.77 8.51
C VAL A 194 12.14 8.63 8.89
N SER A 195 13.02 8.22 7.98
CA SER A 195 14.08 7.25 8.26
C SER A 195 15.31 7.53 7.41
N VAL A 196 16.50 7.27 7.98
CA VAL A 196 17.80 7.33 7.29
C VAL A 196 18.29 5.98 6.79
N LEU A 197 17.47 4.93 6.95
CA LEU A 197 17.83 3.59 6.52
C LEU A 197 17.96 3.52 4.99
N ARG A 198 19.05 2.92 4.55
CA ARG A 198 19.34 2.68 3.13
C ARG A 198 18.75 1.34 2.67
N HIS A 199 18.67 1.16 1.36
CA HIS A 199 18.21 -0.07 0.72
C HIS A 199 16.80 -0.48 1.13
N VAL A 200 15.94 0.51 1.36
CA VAL A 200 14.52 0.28 1.57
C VAL A 200 13.89 0.01 0.21
N THR A 201 13.41 -1.21 0.02
CA THR A 201 12.87 -1.67 -1.27
C THR A 201 11.35 -1.84 -1.27
N MET A 202 10.73 -1.85 -0.09
CA MET A 202 9.30 -2.02 0.06
C MET A 202 8.75 -1.11 1.15
N LEU A 203 7.58 -0.56 0.88
CA LEU A 203 6.81 0.30 1.78
C LEU A 203 5.36 -0.14 1.80
N THR A 204 4.72 -0.08 2.94
CA THR A 204 3.25 -0.15 3.07
C THR A 204 2.79 0.59 4.33
N PHE A 205 1.64 1.22 4.29
CA PHE A 205 1.02 1.75 5.49
C PHE A 205 0.20 0.67 6.19
N TYR A 206 0.54 0.34 7.42
CA TYR A 206 -0.29 -0.54 8.24
C TYR A 206 -1.63 0.14 8.60
N ASN A 207 -1.60 1.43 8.84
CA ASN A 207 -2.73 2.34 8.98
C ASN A 207 -2.23 3.77 8.69
N ASP A 208 -3.09 4.76 8.81
CA ASP A 208 -2.77 6.15 8.49
C ASP A 208 -1.55 6.74 9.24
N LEU A 209 -1.21 6.18 10.39
CA LEU A 209 -0.12 6.66 11.25
C LEU A 209 1.11 5.75 11.26
N ASN A 210 0.97 4.49 10.88
CA ASN A 210 2.05 3.52 10.98
C ASN A 210 2.51 3.09 9.58
N LEU A 211 3.75 3.41 9.28
CA LEU A 211 4.46 2.96 8.09
C LEU A 211 5.27 1.72 8.43
N VAL A 212 5.25 0.73 7.54
CA VAL A 212 6.12 -0.45 7.56
C VAL A 212 6.97 -0.44 6.31
N TYR A 213 8.25 -0.69 6.47
CA TYR A 213 9.19 -0.77 5.35
C TYR A 213 10.20 -1.89 5.57
N ALA A 214 10.62 -2.50 4.47
CA ALA A 214 11.61 -3.56 4.48
C ALA A 214 12.87 -3.11 3.73
N THR A 215 14.03 -3.51 4.28
CA THR A 215 15.33 -3.28 3.67
C THR A 215 15.82 -4.56 3.01
N THR A 216 16.43 -4.44 1.84
CA THR A 216 17.13 -5.55 1.19
C THR A 216 18.61 -5.20 1.14
N PRO A 217 19.48 -5.94 1.84
CA PRO A 217 20.92 -5.68 1.80
C PRO A 217 21.46 -5.81 0.38
N PRO A 218 22.52 -5.07 0.02
CA PRO A 218 23.21 -5.24 -1.25
C PRO A 218 23.71 -6.67 -1.46
N GLU A 219 23.77 -7.11 -2.71
CA GLU A 219 24.34 -8.41 -3.06
C GLU A 219 25.74 -8.60 -2.44
N GLY A 220 25.94 -9.77 -1.85
CA GLY A 220 27.22 -10.12 -1.17
C GLY A 220 27.32 -9.67 0.29
N ASN A 221 26.32 -8.99 0.82
CA ASN A 221 26.26 -8.70 2.25
C ASN A 221 25.48 -9.81 2.97
N SER A 222 26.07 -10.32 4.08
CA SER A 222 25.44 -11.35 4.93
C SER A 222 24.41 -10.77 5.91
N GLU A 223 24.11 -9.48 5.83
CA GLU A 223 23.11 -8.86 6.67
C GLU A 223 21.72 -9.42 6.34
N GLN A 224 20.94 -9.67 7.37
CA GLN A 224 19.58 -10.15 7.21
C GLN A 224 18.67 -9.00 6.75
N GLN A 225 17.70 -9.33 5.92
CA GLN A 225 16.62 -8.42 5.59
C GLN A 225 15.85 -8.04 6.87
N GLU A 226 15.61 -6.76 7.05
CA GLU A 226 14.91 -6.23 8.22
C GLU A 226 13.61 -5.55 7.80
N ALA A 227 12.53 -5.78 8.55
CA ALA A 227 11.35 -4.95 8.49
C ALA A 227 11.29 -4.00 9.67
N TRP A 228 10.80 -2.81 9.39
CA TRP A 228 10.69 -1.72 10.33
C TRP A 228 9.27 -1.22 10.38
N ARG A 229 8.75 -1.03 11.58
CA ARG A 229 7.49 -0.33 11.80
C ARG A 229 7.76 0.99 12.48
N GLN A 230 7.23 2.05 11.93
CA GLN A 230 7.41 3.40 12.43
C GLN A 230 6.08 4.13 12.49
N MET A 231 5.80 4.73 13.66
CA MET A 231 4.77 5.77 13.74
C MET A 231 5.35 7.04 13.10
N ALA A 232 4.71 7.55 12.08
CA ALA A 232 5.21 8.69 11.33
C ALA A 232 4.39 9.96 11.65
N PRO A 233 4.99 10.99 12.31
CA PRO A 233 6.37 11.05 12.78
C PRO A 233 6.55 10.32 14.12
N GLY A 234 7.69 9.67 14.31
CA GLY A 234 8.00 8.98 15.56
C GLY A 234 9.18 8.02 15.46
N PRO A 235 9.54 7.36 16.57
CA PRO A 235 10.65 6.42 16.57
C PRO A 235 10.32 5.18 15.74
N ALA A 236 11.33 4.67 15.05
CA ALA A 236 11.26 3.39 14.35
C ALA A 236 11.57 2.24 15.31
N ASN A 237 10.79 1.18 15.26
CA ASN A 237 11.06 -0.07 15.95
C ASN A 237 11.45 -1.12 14.93
N ALA A 238 12.71 -1.56 14.97
CA ALA A 238 13.18 -2.67 14.17
C ALA A 238 12.59 -3.98 14.67
N GLN A 239 12.13 -4.78 13.74
CA GLN A 239 11.73 -6.15 14.01
C GLN A 239 12.32 -7.05 12.92
N ARG A 240 12.94 -8.16 13.34
CA ARG A 240 13.49 -9.12 12.39
C ARG A 240 12.34 -9.88 11.75
N LEU A 241 12.38 -9.94 10.44
CA LEU A 241 11.50 -10.80 9.68
C LEU A 241 11.91 -12.27 9.85
N PRO A 242 10.95 -13.20 9.64
CA PRO A 242 11.28 -14.61 9.52
C PRO A 242 12.37 -14.80 8.44
N ASN A 243 13.21 -15.82 8.63
CA ASN A 243 14.28 -16.14 7.69
C ASN A 243 13.76 -16.23 6.26
N GLY A 244 14.41 -15.55 5.33
CA GLY A 244 14.04 -15.51 3.91
C GLY A 244 14.03 -14.10 3.34
N THR A 245 14.02 -14.02 2.02
CA THR A 245 13.91 -12.75 1.30
C THR A 245 12.43 -12.41 1.12
N ILE A 246 12.03 -11.19 1.45
CA ILE A 246 10.67 -10.71 1.17
C ILE A 246 10.60 -10.30 -0.28
N THR A 247 9.61 -10.82 -1.00
CA THR A 247 9.36 -10.50 -2.40
C THR A 247 8.16 -9.57 -2.59
N SER A 248 7.23 -9.56 -1.62
CA SER A 248 6.08 -8.66 -1.65
C SER A 248 5.55 -8.38 -0.25
N MET A 249 4.95 -7.21 -0.05
CA MET A 249 4.41 -6.79 1.23
C MET A 249 3.14 -5.96 1.02
N ALA A 250 2.11 -6.25 1.82
CA ALA A 250 0.87 -5.49 1.84
C ALA A 250 0.25 -5.50 3.23
N SER A 251 -0.56 -4.51 3.54
CA SER A 251 -1.32 -4.49 4.80
C SER A 251 -2.81 -4.27 4.53
N GLY A 252 -3.64 -5.00 5.25
CA GLY A 252 -5.08 -4.92 5.08
C GLY A 252 -5.79 -5.98 5.91
N GLN A 253 -7.05 -6.21 5.61
CA GLN A 253 -7.84 -7.21 6.30
C GLN A 253 -7.46 -8.62 5.84
N ILE A 254 -7.08 -9.45 6.81
CA ILE A 254 -6.87 -10.89 6.64
C ILE A 254 -7.69 -11.57 7.72
N SER A 255 -8.61 -12.47 7.35
CA SER A 255 -9.48 -13.22 8.29
C SER A 255 -10.18 -12.33 9.26
N LEU A 256 -10.77 -11.30 9.13
CA LEU A 256 -11.49 -10.41 10.07
C LEU A 256 -10.62 -9.45 10.89
N SER A 257 -9.32 -9.42 10.70
CA SER A 257 -8.44 -8.47 11.39
C SER A 257 -7.46 -7.80 10.44
N ARG A 258 -7.08 -6.56 10.76
CA ARG A 258 -6.02 -5.88 10.01
C ARG A 258 -4.68 -6.51 10.34
N ARG A 259 -3.93 -6.86 9.30
CA ARG A 259 -2.63 -7.52 9.40
C ARG A 259 -1.65 -6.95 8.37
N LEU A 260 -0.37 -7.14 8.66
CA LEU A 260 0.67 -7.06 7.66
C LEU A 260 0.86 -8.47 7.06
N ALA A 261 0.90 -8.56 5.75
CA ALA A 261 1.24 -9.77 5.02
C ALA A 261 2.54 -9.56 4.25
N ILE A 262 3.35 -10.60 4.21
CA ILE A 262 4.56 -10.69 3.41
C ILE A 262 4.55 -11.98 2.59
N VAL A 263 5.22 -11.95 1.44
CA VAL A 263 5.55 -13.15 0.66
C VAL A 263 7.06 -13.36 0.75
N ASP A 264 7.47 -14.56 1.10
CA ASP A 264 8.89 -14.94 1.09
C ASP A 264 9.33 -15.45 -0.30
N ASP A 265 10.62 -15.74 -0.44
CA ASP A 265 11.23 -16.24 -1.68
C ASP A 265 10.77 -17.66 -2.08
N LEU A 266 10.07 -18.35 -1.19
CA LEU A 266 9.40 -19.62 -1.48
C LEU A 266 7.94 -19.42 -1.96
N GLY A 267 7.47 -18.17 -2.03
CA GLY A 267 6.08 -17.85 -2.37
C GLY A 267 5.09 -18.13 -1.24
N ILE A 268 5.57 -18.23 0.00
CA ILE A 268 4.71 -18.48 1.15
C ILE A 268 4.26 -17.15 1.76
N VAL A 269 2.94 -16.98 1.88
CA VAL A 269 2.36 -15.82 2.58
C VAL A 269 2.43 -16.03 4.08
N ARG A 270 3.00 -15.05 4.76
CA ARG A 270 2.98 -14.97 6.22
C ARG A 270 2.29 -13.69 6.65
N SER A 271 1.50 -13.76 7.69
CA SER A 271 0.84 -12.57 8.22
C SER A 271 1.14 -12.37 9.69
N VAL A 272 1.25 -11.12 10.08
CA VAL A 272 1.49 -10.70 11.45
C VAL A 272 0.47 -9.64 11.87
N SER A 273 0.00 -9.74 13.12
CA SER A 273 -0.85 -8.73 13.71
C SER A 273 -0.01 -7.68 14.43
N GLY A 274 -0.31 -6.42 14.26
CA GLY A 274 0.14 -5.27 15.08
C GLY A 274 1.64 -5.14 15.38
N SER A 275 2.26 -6.14 15.97
CA SER A 275 3.69 -6.36 16.13
C SER A 275 4.11 -7.45 15.14
N LEU A 276 5.37 -7.44 14.68
CA LEU A 276 5.88 -8.44 13.71
C LEU A 276 6.29 -9.76 14.38
N ASP A 277 5.81 -10.05 15.58
CA ASP A 277 6.25 -11.16 16.45
C ASP A 277 5.39 -12.43 16.35
N GLY A 278 4.26 -12.38 15.68
CA GLY A 278 3.43 -13.55 15.40
C GLY A 278 3.33 -13.82 13.91
N SER A 279 3.60 -15.02 13.44
CA SER A 279 3.47 -15.37 12.04
C SER A 279 2.44 -16.48 11.81
N TRP A 280 1.68 -16.33 10.75
CA TRP A 280 0.70 -17.27 10.28
C TRP A 280 0.94 -17.54 8.78
N THR A 281 0.87 -18.81 8.37
CA THR A 281 1.07 -19.20 6.96
C THR A 281 -0.27 -19.45 6.30
N ILE A 282 -0.53 -18.80 5.19
CA ILE A 282 -1.84 -18.81 4.53
C ILE A 282 -1.92 -19.83 3.41
N ALA A 283 -0.86 -20.05 2.65
CA ALA A 283 -0.94 -20.78 1.40
C ALA A 283 0.10 -21.87 1.24
N ASP A 284 -0.36 -23.01 0.72
CA ASP A 284 0.51 -24.08 0.21
C ASP A 284 0.91 -23.87 -1.25
N SER A 285 0.38 -22.84 -1.90
CA SER A 285 0.65 -22.51 -3.30
C SER A 285 1.55 -21.29 -3.41
N GLN A 286 2.40 -21.29 -4.42
CA GLN A 286 3.27 -20.15 -4.72
C GLN A 286 2.45 -18.90 -5.02
N VAL A 287 2.68 -17.87 -4.22
CA VAL A 287 2.10 -16.54 -4.39
C VAL A 287 3.12 -15.65 -5.08
N THR A 288 2.73 -15.03 -6.17
CA THR A 288 3.60 -14.14 -6.93
C THR A 288 3.66 -12.75 -6.29
N ALA A 289 2.53 -12.18 -5.91
CA ALA A 289 2.47 -10.86 -5.34
C ALA A 289 1.26 -10.68 -4.40
N LEU A 290 1.35 -9.70 -3.51
CA LEU A 290 0.27 -9.22 -2.65
C LEU A 290 -0.18 -7.85 -3.10
N GLY A 291 -1.48 -7.62 -3.03
CA GLY A 291 -2.08 -6.32 -3.16
C GLY A 291 -3.07 -6.08 -2.03
N ALA A 292 -3.21 -4.84 -1.61
CA ALA A 292 -4.20 -4.43 -0.65
C ALA A 292 -4.77 -3.07 -1.02
N GLN A 293 -5.97 -2.83 -0.60
CA GLN A 293 -6.62 -1.54 -0.70
C GLN A 293 -6.53 -0.80 0.63
#